data_737cc96c5eb241458ac24d64f465736c
#
_entry.id   737cc96c5eb241458ac24d64f465736c
#
_cell.length_a   1.000
_cell.length_b   1.000
_cell.length_c   1.000
_cell.angle_alpha   90.00
_cell.angle_beta   90.00
_cell.angle_gamma   90.00
#
_symmetry.space_group_name_H-M   'P 1'
#
loop_
_entity.id
_entity.type
_entity.pdbx_description
1 polymer ?
#
loop_
_entity_poly.entity_id
_entity_poly.type
_entity_poly.pdbx_seq_one_letter_code
_entity_poly.pdbx_strand_id
1 'polypeptide(L)'
;VPLSFQTPRLKVRAMNKDAHLVEVRTGGEVLLQGHFLDARRDTVRLPDGRSTTREYLVHPGAVMVIPLLEDETGALRVVLERQFRYPVHQVMVEFPAGKLEAGEDPLLCARRELQEETGYVAREWARAGVIHPVISYSTEFIEIWFARGLTPGPRHLDAGEFLDVFTARPDELLGWCRDGAVTDAKTVAGMLWLQNVLSGAWALEWQALAP
;
A
#
# COMPACT_ATOMS: atom_id res chain seq x y z
N VAL A 1 26.60 -3.27 -7.01
CA VAL A 1 26.40 -3.53 -5.59
C VAL A 1 25.05 -4.25 -5.50
N PRO A 2 24.96 -5.47 -4.94
CA PRO A 2 23.67 -6.16 -4.84
C PRO A 2 22.80 -5.41 -3.85
N LEU A 3 21.69 -4.86 -4.35
CA LEU A 3 20.62 -4.29 -3.51
C LEU A 3 20.01 -5.43 -2.68
N SER A 4 20.30 -5.44 -1.40
CA SER A 4 19.61 -6.31 -0.45
C SER A 4 18.24 -5.71 -0.15
N PHE A 5 17.21 -6.17 -0.86
CA PHE A 5 15.84 -5.85 -0.52
C PHE A 5 15.53 -6.48 0.84
N GLN A 6 15.49 -5.67 1.88
CA GLN A 6 14.91 -6.07 3.15
C GLN A 6 13.39 -5.94 3.06
N THR A 7 12.74 -6.93 2.46
CA THR A 7 11.31 -7.16 2.74
C THR A 7 11.17 -7.23 4.26
N PRO A 8 10.19 -6.54 4.90
CA PRO A 8 9.94 -6.73 6.31
C PRO A 8 9.68 -8.21 6.52
N ARG A 9 10.65 -8.92 7.07
CA ARG A 9 10.55 -10.33 7.40
C ARG A 9 9.49 -10.46 8.49
N LEU A 10 8.23 -10.59 8.09
CA LEU A 10 7.33 -11.40 8.88
C LEU A 10 8.12 -12.67 9.20
N LYS A 11 8.38 -12.92 10.49
CA LYS A 11 8.95 -14.16 10.96
C LYS A 11 7.90 -15.26 10.77
N VAL A 12 7.52 -15.53 9.52
CA VAL A 12 7.01 -16.83 9.16
C VAL A 12 8.21 -17.73 9.41
N ARG A 13 8.17 -18.45 10.49
CA ARG A 13 9.07 -19.56 10.78
C ARG A 13 8.98 -20.42 9.53
N ALA A 14 9.94 -20.25 8.60
CA ALA A 14 10.07 -21.08 7.42
C ALA A 14 10.23 -22.50 7.95
N MET A 15 9.11 -23.18 8.06
CA MET A 15 9.09 -24.58 8.42
C MET A 15 9.68 -25.28 7.22
N ASN A 16 10.63 -26.15 7.45
CA ASN A 16 11.27 -27.08 6.49
C ASN A 16 10.23 -27.87 5.64
N LYS A 17 8.95 -27.66 5.90
CA LYS A 17 7.79 -28.24 5.24
C LYS A 17 7.53 -27.71 3.83
N ASP A 18 8.02 -26.48 3.49
CA ASP A 18 7.69 -25.83 2.23
C ASP A 18 8.82 -25.90 1.20
N ALA A 19 9.91 -26.61 1.51
CA ALA A 19 11.05 -26.75 0.60
C ALA A 19 10.67 -27.31 -0.79
N HIS A 20 9.62 -28.15 -0.83
CA HIS A 20 9.07 -28.72 -2.07
C HIS A 20 8.29 -27.73 -2.93
N LEU A 21 8.10 -26.49 -2.46
CA LEU A 21 7.41 -25.38 -3.18
C LEU A 21 8.40 -24.29 -3.61
N VAL A 22 9.64 -24.32 -3.09
CA VAL A 22 10.59 -23.23 -3.29
C VAL A 22 11.27 -23.34 -4.65
N GLU A 23 11.19 -22.26 -5.43
CA GLU A 23 11.95 -22.08 -6.67
C GLU A 23 13.28 -21.39 -6.35
N VAL A 24 14.33 -21.80 -7.05
CA VAL A 24 15.69 -21.26 -6.83
C VAL A 24 16.15 -20.52 -8.06
N ARG A 25 16.46 -19.24 -7.91
CA ARG A 25 17.05 -18.41 -8.98
C ARG A 25 18.41 -18.97 -9.38
N THR A 26 18.61 -19.19 -10.69
CA THR A 26 19.87 -19.70 -11.27
C THR A 26 20.53 -18.70 -12.22
N GLY A 27 19.79 -17.71 -12.70
CA GLY A 27 20.28 -16.65 -13.60
C GLY A 27 19.18 -15.61 -13.80
N GLY A 28 19.42 -14.66 -14.69
CA GLY A 28 18.41 -13.67 -15.07
C GLY A 28 18.98 -12.47 -15.79
N GLU A 29 18.09 -11.68 -16.36
CA GLU A 29 18.38 -10.47 -17.13
C GLU A 29 17.39 -9.35 -16.81
N VAL A 30 17.79 -8.11 -17.07
CA VAL A 30 16.90 -6.94 -17.03
C VAL A 30 16.28 -6.81 -18.42
N LEU A 31 14.95 -6.84 -18.49
CA LEU A 31 14.19 -6.67 -19.74
C LEU A 31 13.95 -5.21 -20.08
N LEU A 32 13.65 -4.41 -19.04
CA LEU A 32 13.38 -2.98 -19.15
C LEU A 32 13.83 -2.29 -17.87
N GLN A 33 14.59 -1.22 -18.02
CA GLN A 33 14.86 -0.28 -16.95
C GLN A 33 14.37 1.10 -17.40
N GLY A 34 13.11 1.39 -17.05
CA GLY A 34 12.46 2.66 -17.32
C GLY A 34 12.69 3.67 -16.20
N HIS A 35 11.98 4.79 -16.28
CA HIS A 35 12.02 5.80 -15.22
C HIS A 35 11.40 5.28 -13.90
N PHE A 36 10.31 4.53 -14.00
CA PHE A 36 9.61 3.92 -12.86
C PHE A 36 9.65 2.39 -12.90
N LEU A 37 9.48 1.78 -14.07
CA LEU A 37 9.39 0.33 -14.19
C LEU A 37 10.79 -0.31 -14.33
N ASP A 38 11.05 -1.32 -13.51
CA ASP A 38 12.18 -2.24 -13.61
C ASP A 38 11.59 -3.65 -13.86
N ALA A 39 11.64 -4.11 -15.12
CA ALA A 39 11.12 -5.43 -15.50
C ALA A 39 12.27 -6.41 -15.68
N ARG A 40 12.13 -7.59 -15.09
CA ARG A 40 13.15 -8.64 -15.09
C ARG A 40 12.62 -9.97 -15.58
N ARG A 41 13.51 -10.79 -16.11
CA ARG A 41 13.32 -12.21 -16.38
C ARG A 41 14.38 -13.00 -15.65
N ASP A 42 13.98 -13.81 -14.69
CA ASP A 42 14.87 -14.73 -14.00
C ASP A 42 14.70 -16.16 -14.56
N THR A 43 15.79 -16.89 -14.64
CA THR A 43 15.78 -18.35 -14.81
C THR A 43 15.74 -18.96 -13.42
N VAL A 44 14.78 -19.87 -13.21
CA VAL A 44 14.60 -20.54 -11.93
C VAL A 44 14.61 -22.06 -12.10
N ARG A 45 15.14 -22.74 -11.10
CA ARG A 45 15.01 -24.18 -10.95
C ARG A 45 13.80 -24.49 -10.10
N LEU A 46 12.88 -25.27 -10.64
CA LEU A 46 11.69 -25.77 -9.97
C LEU A 46 12.03 -26.85 -8.92
N PRO A 47 11.11 -27.13 -7.98
CA PRO A 47 11.30 -28.19 -7.00
C PRO A 47 11.53 -29.58 -7.59
N ASP A 48 11.01 -29.86 -8.76
CA ASP A 48 11.22 -31.12 -9.51
C ASP A 48 12.54 -31.17 -10.31
N GLY A 49 13.36 -30.12 -10.20
CA GLY A 49 14.67 -30.00 -10.87
C GLY A 49 14.62 -29.40 -12.27
N ARG A 50 13.46 -29.23 -12.88
CA ARG A 50 13.32 -28.56 -14.19
C ARG A 50 13.62 -27.08 -14.09
N SER A 51 14.02 -26.47 -15.21
CA SER A 51 14.22 -25.02 -15.31
C SER A 51 13.07 -24.37 -16.06
N THR A 52 12.73 -23.14 -15.66
CA THR A 52 11.78 -22.27 -16.33
C THR A 52 12.15 -20.81 -16.12
N THR A 53 11.34 -19.88 -16.63
CA THR A 53 11.56 -18.45 -16.44
C THR A 53 10.42 -17.83 -15.63
N ARG A 54 10.74 -16.71 -14.95
CA ARG A 54 9.78 -15.83 -14.25
C ARG A 54 10.01 -14.41 -14.70
N GLU A 55 8.98 -13.77 -15.24
CA GLU A 55 8.97 -12.34 -15.56
C GLU A 55 8.21 -11.59 -14.50
N TYR A 56 8.80 -10.49 -14.03
CA TYR A 56 8.20 -9.71 -12.96
C TYR A 56 8.71 -8.27 -12.94
N LEU A 57 7.95 -7.43 -12.27
CA LEU A 57 8.29 -6.04 -11.98
C LEU A 57 8.93 -5.94 -10.60
N VAL A 58 10.03 -5.20 -10.52
CA VAL A 58 10.65 -4.81 -9.23
C VAL A 58 10.04 -3.49 -8.81
N HIS A 59 9.45 -3.46 -7.62
CA HIS A 59 8.82 -2.29 -7.02
C HIS A 59 9.46 -1.96 -5.67
N PRO A 60 9.67 -0.69 -5.31
CA PRO A 60 10.30 -0.30 -4.04
C PRO A 60 9.46 -0.62 -2.80
N GLY A 61 8.18 -0.89 -2.98
CA GLY A 61 7.17 -0.92 -1.95
C GLY A 61 6.38 0.39 -1.91
N ALA A 62 5.30 0.37 -1.16
CA ALA A 62 4.42 1.52 -0.98
C ALA A 62 3.81 1.52 0.42
N VAL A 63 3.19 2.62 0.77
CA VAL A 63 2.32 2.77 1.92
C VAL A 63 0.91 3.13 1.47
N MET A 64 -0.08 2.78 2.29
CA MET A 64 -1.45 3.28 2.19
C MET A 64 -1.88 3.77 3.57
N VAL A 65 -2.54 4.91 3.62
CA VAL A 65 -3.04 5.49 4.86
C VAL A 65 -4.56 5.41 4.89
N ILE A 66 -5.12 5.00 6.03
CA ILE A 66 -6.54 5.06 6.34
C ILE A 66 -6.74 6.22 7.33
N PRO A 67 -7.01 7.44 6.85
CA PRO A 67 -7.10 8.61 7.70
C PRO A 67 -8.52 8.71 8.30
N LEU A 68 -8.58 8.74 9.62
CA LEU A 68 -9.80 8.86 10.40
C LEU A 68 -10.02 10.32 10.80
N LEU A 69 -11.08 10.92 10.31
CA LEU A 69 -11.47 12.30 10.57
C LEU A 69 -12.81 12.32 11.33
N GLU A 70 -12.88 13.07 12.40
CA GLU A 70 -14.15 13.44 13.03
C GLU A 70 -14.65 14.73 12.39
N ASP A 71 -15.86 14.73 11.85
CA ASP A 71 -16.47 15.93 11.32
C ASP A 71 -16.99 16.86 12.44
N GLU A 72 -17.51 18.03 12.07
CA GLU A 72 -18.01 19.03 13.03
C GLU A 72 -19.13 18.51 13.94
N THR A 73 -19.79 17.43 13.57
CA THR A 73 -20.84 16.77 14.37
C THR A 73 -20.29 15.66 15.27
N GLY A 74 -18.98 15.37 15.18
CA GLY A 74 -18.33 14.25 15.84
C GLY A 74 -18.54 12.91 15.12
N ALA A 75 -19.11 12.92 13.91
CA ALA A 75 -19.27 11.71 13.12
C ALA A 75 -17.95 11.32 12.45
N LEU A 76 -17.64 10.01 12.49
CA LEU A 76 -16.45 9.48 11.87
C LEU A 76 -16.55 9.52 10.34
N ARG A 77 -15.53 10.07 9.72
CA ARG A 77 -15.27 10.08 8.28
C ARG A 77 -13.93 9.42 7.99
N VAL A 78 -13.77 8.97 6.77
CA VAL A 78 -12.46 8.61 6.19
C VAL A 78 -12.12 9.60 5.08
N VAL A 79 -10.85 9.96 4.98
CA VAL A 79 -10.36 10.80 3.88
C VAL A 79 -10.00 9.89 2.72
N LEU A 80 -10.48 10.24 1.55
CA LEU A 80 -10.30 9.51 0.29
C LEU A 80 -9.88 10.48 -0.81
N GLU A 81 -9.39 9.93 -1.90
CA GLU A 81 -9.04 10.68 -3.08
C GLU A 81 -9.66 10.07 -4.34
N ARG A 82 -9.75 10.89 -5.38
CA ARG A 82 -10.12 10.50 -6.72
C ARG A 82 -8.99 10.87 -7.67
N GLN A 83 -8.37 9.88 -8.28
CA GLN A 83 -7.26 10.06 -9.19
C GLN A 83 -7.47 9.28 -10.48
N PHE A 84 -7.13 9.88 -11.63
CA PHE A 84 -7.15 9.17 -12.89
C PHE A 84 -5.96 8.22 -12.98
N ARG A 85 -6.23 6.93 -13.11
CA ARG A 85 -5.22 5.88 -13.26
C ARG A 85 -5.09 5.49 -14.72
N TYR A 86 -4.07 6.02 -15.39
CA TYR A 86 -3.86 5.86 -16.82
C TYR A 86 -3.91 4.41 -17.31
N PRO A 87 -3.29 3.41 -16.63
CA PRO A 87 -3.29 2.01 -17.12
C PRO A 87 -4.68 1.39 -17.21
N VAL A 88 -5.63 1.82 -16.38
CA VAL A 88 -7.02 1.33 -16.38
C VAL A 88 -8.01 2.30 -17.02
N HIS A 89 -7.52 3.50 -17.46
CA HIS A 89 -8.32 4.56 -18.08
C HIS A 89 -9.57 4.97 -17.29
N GLN A 90 -9.44 5.02 -15.96
CA GLN A 90 -10.56 5.37 -15.07
C GLN A 90 -10.11 6.31 -13.95
N VAL A 91 -11.05 7.13 -13.46
CA VAL A 91 -10.91 7.82 -12.19
C VAL A 91 -11.25 6.82 -11.08
N MET A 92 -10.27 6.50 -10.26
CA MET A 92 -10.41 5.57 -9.15
C MET A 92 -10.68 6.33 -7.86
N VAL A 93 -11.41 5.71 -6.95
CA VAL A 93 -11.55 6.14 -5.55
C VAL A 93 -10.59 5.32 -4.71
N GLU A 94 -9.73 6.00 -3.97
CA GLU A 94 -8.62 5.38 -3.28
C GLU A 94 -8.41 5.97 -1.88
N PHE A 95 -7.82 5.20 -0.98
CA PHE A 95 -7.14 5.78 0.17
C PHE A 95 -5.81 6.39 -0.27
N PRO A 96 -5.35 7.50 0.36
CA PRO A 96 -4.04 8.11 0.10
C PRO A 96 -2.93 7.07 0.18
N ALA A 97 -2.03 7.08 -0.80
CA ALA A 97 -1.01 6.05 -0.92
C ALA A 97 0.16 6.48 -1.82
N GLY A 98 1.38 6.21 -1.41
CA GLY A 98 2.53 6.52 -2.22
C GLY A 98 3.67 5.52 -2.10
N LYS A 99 4.65 5.68 -2.98
CA LYS A 99 5.82 4.81 -3.08
C LYS A 99 6.86 5.17 -2.03
N LEU A 100 7.51 4.15 -1.49
CA LEU A 100 8.69 4.34 -0.65
C LEU A 100 9.86 4.89 -1.50
N GLU A 101 10.52 5.91 -1.00
CA GLU A 101 11.81 6.32 -1.49
C GLU A 101 12.92 5.36 -1.04
N ALA A 102 14.10 5.46 -1.64
CA ALA A 102 15.21 4.56 -1.33
C ALA A 102 15.67 4.70 0.13
N GLY A 103 15.38 3.70 0.95
CA GLY A 103 15.74 3.67 2.37
C GLY A 103 14.81 4.46 3.28
N GLU A 104 13.69 4.93 2.77
CA GLU A 104 12.68 5.64 3.55
C GLU A 104 11.99 4.70 4.55
N ASP A 105 11.77 5.20 5.77
CA ASP A 105 10.96 4.50 6.77
C ASP A 105 9.47 4.55 6.37
N PRO A 106 8.74 3.43 6.41
CA PRO A 106 7.33 3.39 5.97
C PRO A 106 6.41 4.36 6.71
N LEU A 107 6.65 4.64 7.99
CA LEU A 107 5.84 5.62 8.73
C LEU A 107 6.14 7.04 8.26
N LEU A 108 7.40 7.36 7.98
CA LEU A 108 7.75 8.67 7.44
C LEU A 108 7.14 8.88 6.05
N CYS A 109 7.18 7.85 5.20
CA CYS A 109 6.48 7.84 3.91
C CYS A 109 4.97 8.06 4.09
N ALA A 110 4.32 7.33 4.99
CA ALA A 110 2.88 7.48 5.24
C ALA A 110 2.51 8.90 5.69
N ARG A 111 3.36 9.54 6.51
CA ARG A 111 3.18 10.94 6.95
C ARG A 111 3.33 11.92 5.80
N ARG A 112 4.36 11.73 4.98
CA ARG A 112 4.64 12.57 3.81
C ARG A 112 3.48 12.49 2.82
N GLU A 113 3.09 11.28 2.40
CA GLU A 113 2.02 11.07 1.42
C GLU A 113 0.66 11.60 1.92
N LEU A 114 0.31 11.35 3.18
CA LEU A 114 -0.93 11.92 3.74
C LEU A 114 -0.96 13.44 3.61
N GLN A 115 0.15 14.10 3.94
CA GLN A 115 0.21 15.56 3.86
C GLN A 115 0.27 16.07 2.43
N GLU A 116 1.09 15.48 1.57
CA GLU A 116 1.27 15.91 0.18
C GLU A 116 -0.02 15.77 -0.62
N GLU A 117 -0.69 14.62 -0.53
CA GLU A 117 -1.91 14.34 -1.30
C GLU A 117 -3.15 15.00 -0.71
N THR A 118 -3.31 15.00 0.61
CA THR A 118 -4.56 15.41 1.25
C THR A 118 -4.50 16.76 1.96
N GLY A 119 -3.32 17.23 2.31
CA GLY A 119 -3.14 18.41 3.16
C GLY A 119 -3.48 18.17 4.64
N TYR A 120 -3.61 16.92 5.09
CA TYR A 120 -3.80 16.61 6.51
C TYR A 120 -2.50 16.16 7.18
N VAL A 121 -2.35 16.56 8.44
CA VAL A 121 -1.31 16.07 9.36
C VAL A 121 -1.99 15.34 10.51
N ALA A 122 -1.48 14.18 10.89
CA ALA A 122 -2.06 13.34 11.93
C ALA A 122 -1.19 13.30 13.19
N ARG A 123 -1.82 13.28 14.37
CA ARG A 123 -1.14 13.17 15.66
C ARG A 123 -0.81 11.74 16.06
N GLU A 124 -1.63 10.81 15.67
CA GLU A 124 -1.51 9.41 16.10
C GLU A 124 -1.55 8.48 14.90
N TRP A 125 -0.70 7.48 14.95
CA TRP A 125 -0.50 6.52 13.88
C TRP A 125 -0.51 5.10 14.42
N ALA A 126 -1.05 4.17 13.63
CA ALA A 126 -1.00 2.75 13.96
C ALA A 126 -0.74 1.93 12.72
N ARG A 127 0.24 1.03 12.80
CA ARG A 127 0.52 0.07 11.73
C ARG A 127 -0.53 -1.03 11.76
N ALA A 128 -1.22 -1.25 10.64
CA ALA A 128 -2.24 -2.30 10.52
C ALA A 128 -1.67 -3.61 9.97
N GLY A 129 -0.91 -3.55 8.89
CA GLY A 129 -0.37 -4.75 8.26
C GLY A 129 0.31 -4.49 6.93
N VAL A 130 0.50 -5.55 6.17
CA VAL A 130 1.08 -5.51 4.83
C VAL A 130 0.22 -6.33 3.89
N ILE A 131 0.03 -5.83 2.68
CA ILE A 131 -0.58 -6.59 1.58
C ILE A 131 0.41 -6.69 0.40
N HIS A 132 0.23 -7.71 -0.41
CA HIS A 132 0.93 -7.89 -1.68
C HIS A 132 -0.12 -7.91 -2.79
N PRO A 133 -0.36 -6.80 -3.50
CA PRO A 133 -1.50 -6.71 -4.43
C PRO A 133 -1.33 -7.60 -5.66
N VAL A 134 -0.10 -7.88 -6.07
CA VAL A 134 0.19 -8.56 -7.35
C VAL A 134 1.30 -9.60 -7.20
N ILE A 135 1.07 -10.64 -6.41
CA ILE A 135 2.07 -11.66 -6.03
C ILE A 135 2.59 -12.51 -7.20
N SER A 136 1.93 -12.50 -8.36
CA SER A 136 2.29 -13.34 -9.49
C SER A 136 3.37 -12.73 -10.39
N TYR A 137 3.49 -11.40 -10.43
CA TYR A 137 4.41 -10.71 -11.32
C TYR A 137 4.94 -9.37 -10.80
N SER A 138 4.85 -9.10 -9.50
CA SER A 138 5.46 -7.91 -8.90
C SER A 138 6.04 -8.21 -7.53
N THR A 139 7.12 -7.51 -7.18
CA THR A 139 7.66 -7.51 -5.81
C THR A 139 6.97 -6.51 -4.91
N GLU A 140 5.91 -5.85 -5.39
CA GLU A 140 5.19 -4.82 -4.67
C GLU A 140 4.61 -5.36 -3.36
N PHE A 141 4.83 -4.60 -2.32
CA PHE A 141 4.11 -4.70 -1.06
C PHE A 141 3.58 -3.32 -0.69
N ILE A 142 2.48 -3.27 0.02
CA ILE A 142 1.90 -2.03 0.53
C ILE A 142 1.73 -2.17 2.04
N GLU A 143 2.37 -1.30 2.79
CA GLU A 143 2.21 -1.24 4.24
C GLU A 143 1.02 -0.34 4.58
N ILE A 144 0.08 -0.85 5.38
CA ILE A 144 -1.17 -0.16 5.72
C ILE A 144 -1.01 0.53 7.08
N TRP A 145 -1.30 1.82 7.10
CA TRP A 145 -1.28 2.65 8.28
C TRP A 145 -2.63 3.28 8.56
N PHE A 146 -3.03 3.36 9.82
CA PHE A 146 -4.11 4.21 10.27
C PHE A 146 -3.56 5.52 10.79
N ALA A 147 -4.29 6.61 10.56
CA ALA A 147 -3.96 7.94 11.05
C ALA A 147 -5.20 8.58 11.69
N ARG A 148 -5.04 9.24 12.84
CA ARG A 148 -6.13 9.98 13.50
C ARG A 148 -5.63 11.24 14.18
N GLY A 149 -6.58 12.08 14.67
CA GLY A 149 -6.24 13.39 15.20
C GLY A 149 -5.76 14.31 14.08
N LEU A 150 -6.48 14.28 12.96
CA LEU A 150 -6.14 15.03 11.76
C LEU A 150 -6.33 16.51 11.95
N THR A 151 -5.38 17.29 11.47
CA THR A 151 -5.45 18.76 11.40
C THR A 151 -5.10 19.20 9.96
N PRO A 152 -5.77 20.24 9.43
CA PRO A 152 -5.41 20.79 8.13
C PRO A 152 -3.96 21.32 8.12
N GLY A 153 -3.26 21.06 7.04
CA GLY A 153 -1.92 21.54 6.75
C GLY A 153 -1.79 21.92 5.28
N PRO A 154 -0.61 22.35 4.84
CA PRO A 154 -0.38 22.66 3.43
C PRO A 154 -0.38 21.36 2.60
N ARG A 155 -1.01 21.45 1.43
CA ARG A 155 -1.01 20.38 0.42
C ARG A 155 0.06 20.65 -0.62
N HIS A 156 0.81 19.64 -1.03
CA HIS A 156 1.91 19.77 -1.98
C HIS A 156 1.95 18.57 -2.92
N LEU A 157 1.11 18.59 -3.96
CA LEU A 157 1.11 17.53 -4.97
C LEU A 157 2.41 17.53 -5.78
N ASP A 158 2.84 16.36 -6.17
CA ASP A 158 3.95 16.19 -7.09
C ASP A 158 3.64 16.78 -8.47
N ALA A 159 4.70 17.15 -9.20
CA ALA A 159 4.54 17.72 -10.54
C ALA A 159 3.88 16.70 -11.49
N GLY A 160 2.71 17.08 -12.03
CA GLY A 160 1.92 16.21 -12.90
C GLY A 160 0.92 15.32 -12.18
N GLU A 161 0.79 15.44 -10.88
CA GLU A 161 -0.22 14.77 -10.08
C GLU A 161 -1.51 15.61 -9.99
N PHE A 162 -2.64 14.98 -10.28
CA PHE A 162 -3.97 15.61 -10.24
C PHE A 162 -4.92 14.67 -9.51
N LEU A 163 -5.42 15.10 -8.37
CA LEU A 163 -6.39 14.35 -7.59
C LEU A 163 -7.32 15.28 -6.80
N ASP A 164 -8.53 14.80 -6.55
CA ASP A 164 -9.52 15.43 -5.68
C ASP A 164 -9.55 14.71 -4.33
N VAL A 165 -9.52 15.47 -3.24
CA VAL A 165 -9.69 14.96 -1.88
C VAL A 165 -11.11 15.15 -1.42
N PHE A 166 -11.70 14.13 -0.82
CA PHE A 166 -13.03 14.18 -0.24
C PHE A 166 -13.15 13.27 0.98
N THR A 167 -14.26 13.34 1.67
CA THR A 167 -14.52 12.47 2.82
C THR A 167 -15.79 11.66 2.61
N ALA A 168 -15.81 10.45 3.17
CA ALA A 168 -16.99 9.60 3.18
C ALA A 168 -17.18 8.95 4.55
N ARG A 169 -18.41 8.53 4.85
CA ARG A 169 -18.63 7.65 5.99
C ARG A 169 -18.10 6.25 5.68
N PRO A 170 -17.64 5.49 6.71
CA PRO A 170 -17.19 4.11 6.49
C PRO A 170 -18.25 3.20 5.87
N ASP A 171 -19.53 3.39 6.20
CA ASP A 171 -20.63 2.61 5.62
C ASP A 171 -20.90 2.96 4.15
N GLU A 172 -20.69 4.21 3.72
CA GLU A 172 -20.76 4.63 2.33
C GLU A 172 -19.65 3.95 1.52
N LEU A 173 -18.40 4.00 2.00
CA LEU A 173 -17.26 3.36 1.35
C LEU A 173 -17.47 1.84 1.24
N LEU A 174 -17.97 1.19 2.29
CA LEU A 174 -18.31 -0.23 2.27
C LEU A 174 -19.35 -0.54 1.20
N GLY A 175 -20.39 0.30 1.08
CA GLY A 175 -21.39 0.22 0.03
C GLY A 175 -20.76 0.29 -1.37
N TRP A 176 -19.87 1.26 -1.61
CA TRP A 176 -19.19 1.42 -2.89
C TRP A 176 -18.30 0.24 -3.24
N CYS A 177 -17.61 -0.37 -2.25
CA CYS A 177 -16.85 -1.60 -2.47
C CYS A 177 -17.77 -2.76 -2.87
N ARG A 178 -18.91 -2.94 -2.17
CA ARG A 178 -19.89 -4.00 -2.45
C ARG A 178 -20.50 -3.84 -3.86
N ASP A 179 -20.82 -2.62 -4.24
CA ASP A 179 -21.54 -2.31 -5.49
C ASP A 179 -20.59 -2.18 -6.70
N GLY A 180 -19.27 -2.32 -6.47
CA GLY A 180 -18.25 -2.27 -7.52
C GLY A 180 -17.92 -0.84 -8.02
N ALA A 181 -18.32 0.19 -7.29
CA ALA A 181 -17.90 1.57 -7.56
C ALA A 181 -16.46 1.83 -7.09
N VAL A 182 -16.00 1.11 -6.06
CA VAL A 182 -14.62 1.08 -5.59
C VAL A 182 -14.04 -0.30 -5.87
N THR A 183 -13.05 -0.36 -6.75
CA THR A 183 -12.43 -1.60 -7.22
C THR A 183 -10.92 -1.64 -7.04
N ASP A 184 -10.32 -0.57 -6.53
CA ASP A 184 -8.90 -0.56 -6.19
C ASP A 184 -8.60 -1.55 -5.06
N ALA A 185 -7.71 -2.51 -5.33
CA ALA A 185 -7.43 -3.63 -4.44
C ALA A 185 -6.93 -3.21 -3.05
N LYS A 186 -6.08 -2.16 -2.98
CA LYS A 186 -5.57 -1.67 -1.69
C LYS A 186 -6.68 -1.03 -0.86
N THR A 187 -7.58 -0.26 -1.50
CA THR A 187 -8.71 0.40 -0.84
C THR A 187 -9.74 -0.61 -0.34
N VAL A 188 -10.08 -1.63 -1.15
CA VAL A 188 -10.94 -2.74 -0.73
C VAL A 188 -10.33 -3.51 0.45
N ALA A 189 -9.03 -3.80 0.42
CA ALA A 189 -8.33 -4.40 1.56
C ALA A 189 -8.36 -3.47 2.78
N GLY A 190 -8.08 -2.17 2.59
CA GLY A 190 -8.15 -1.16 3.64
C GLY A 190 -9.52 -1.09 4.31
N MET A 191 -10.61 -1.23 3.52
CA MET A 191 -11.97 -1.28 4.05
C MET A 191 -12.19 -2.50 4.97
N LEU A 192 -11.57 -3.65 4.66
CA LEU A 192 -11.61 -4.81 5.55
C LEU A 192 -10.96 -4.51 6.91
N TRP A 193 -9.78 -3.86 6.92
CA TRP A 193 -9.14 -3.41 8.16
C TRP A 193 -10.01 -2.41 8.90
N LEU A 194 -10.49 -1.38 8.21
CA LEU A 194 -11.33 -0.34 8.79
C LEU A 194 -12.56 -0.94 9.50
N GLN A 195 -13.28 -1.83 8.83
CA GLN A 195 -14.48 -2.47 9.37
C GLN A 195 -14.16 -3.28 10.65
N ASN A 196 -13.08 -4.06 10.65
CA ASN A 196 -12.71 -4.87 11.80
C ASN A 196 -12.16 -4.03 12.96
N VAL A 197 -11.48 -2.94 12.70
CA VAL A 197 -11.01 -2.00 13.71
C VAL A 197 -12.20 -1.27 14.34
N LEU A 198 -13.14 -0.75 13.55
CA LEU A 198 -14.32 -0.04 14.05
C LEU A 198 -15.28 -0.94 14.83
N SER A 199 -15.37 -2.21 14.47
CA SER A 199 -16.18 -3.19 15.24
C SER A 199 -15.49 -3.67 16.53
N GLY A 200 -14.23 -3.31 16.75
CA GLY A 200 -13.42 -3.78 17.86
C GLY A 200 -12.90 -5.22 17.71
N ALA A 201 -13.09 -5.86 16.56
CA ALA A 201 -12.59 -7.21 16.30
C ALA A 201 -11.05 -7.24 16.18
N TRP A 202 -10.45 -6.16 15.68
CA TRP A 202 -9.01 -5.99 15.58
C TRP A 202 -8.55 -4.77 16.36
N ALA A 203 -7.59 -4.95 17.27
CA ALA A 203 -6.96 -3.87 18.01
C ALA A 203 -5.75 -3.32 17.24
N LEU A 204 -5.54 -2.01 17.35
CA LEU A 204 -4.36 -1.32 16.83
C LEU A 204 -3.50 -0.77 17.96
N GLU A 205 -2.19 -0.85 17.80
CA GLU A 205 -1.22 -0.20 18.69
C GLU A 205 -0.95 1.22 18.19
N TRP A 206 -1.57 2.20 18.84
CA TRP A 206 -1.43 3.60 18.49
C TRP A 206 -0.17 4.22 19.11
N GLN A 207 0.56 4.98 18.32
CA GLN A 207 1.68 5.78 18.73
C GLN A 207 1.44 7.25 18.45
N ALA A 208 1.64 8.09 19.45
CA ALA A 208 1.62 9.52 19.26
C ALA A 208 2.99 9.98 18.72
N LEU A 209 2.95 10.81 17.70
CA LEU A 209 4.14 11.44 17.14
C LEU A 209 4.07 12.94 17.39
N ALA A 210 5.22 13.53 17.66
CA ALA A 210 5.32 14.99 17.65
C ALA A 210 4.97 15.52 16.25
N PRO A 211 4.25 16.65 16.19
CA PRO A 211 3.86 17.30 14.95
C PRO A 211 5.06 17.71 14.09
#